data_e12292678d77b5ad958605171dd97b99
#
_entry.id   e12292678d77b5ad958605171dd97b99
#
_cell.length_a   1.000
_cell.length_b   1.000
_cell.length_c   1.000
_cell.angle_alpha   90.00
_cell.angle_beta   90.00
_cell.angle_gamma   90.00
#
_symmetry.space_group_name_H-M   'P 1'
#
loop_
_entity.id
_entity.type
_entity.pdbx_description
1 polymer ?
#
loop_
_entity_poly.entity_id
_entity_poly.type
_entity_poly.pdbx_seq_one_letter_code
_entity_poly.pdbx_strand_id
1 'polypeptide(L)'
;MGDLCQKTLIVELMGKRSNIIFCDANGRIIDSIKHVSAAMSSLREVLPGRTYCIPATQDDRLNPLEVTEETFFDSAMKKPLPIAKALYTSFTGVSPLVANEICHRASIDGDMSLDSLTPDAKKHLYHNFAWLMEDVKEHRYEPNIITRDREPVEFSCFRLTEYVGSDDAAEATNSTGAAANGSEYTMQHFSSISAVLEQYYASRNVYTRIRQKSVDLRRIVATALDRSRKKYQLQEKQLKDTEKRDKYKVYGELIHTYGYGLAEGAKELEALNYYTNEMIKIPLDPMLDAKANAQ
;
A
#
# COMPACT_ATOMS: atom_id res chain seq x y z
N MET A 1 2.39 -30.66 -55.69
CA MET A 1 2.79 -30.95 -54.32
C MET A 1 3.47 -29.71 -53.79
N GLY A 2 3.04 -29.16 -52.65
CA GLY A 2 3.69 -28.00 -52.05
C GLY A 2 4.96 -28.40 -51.29
N ASP A 3 5.99 -27.59 -51.37
CA ASP A 3 7.23 -27.83 -50.62
C ASP A 3 7.00 -27.64 -49.12
N LEU A 4 7.59 -28.50 -48.30
CA LEU A 4 7.59 -28.36 -46.85
C LEU A 4 8.44 -27.14 -46.47
N CYS A 5 7.86 -26.16 -45.86
CA CYS A 5 8.60 -25.02 -45.32
C CYS A 5 8.42 -24.91 -43.80
N GLN A 6 9.52 -24.66 -43.12
CA GLN A 6 9.52 -24.43 -41.68
C GLN A 6 9.05 -23.02 -41.36
N LYS A 7 8.20 -22.89 -40.35
CA LYS A 7 7.77 -21.60 -39.76
C LYS A 7 7.92 -21.68 -38.28
N THR A 8 8.20 -20.55 -37.65
CA THR A 8 8.37 -20.46 -36.20
C THR A 8 7.34 -19.48 -35.61
N LEU A 9 6.59 -19.94 -34.62
CA LEU A 9 5.71 -19.09 -33.82
C LEU A 9 6.38 -18.82 -32.48
N ILE A 10 6.64 -17.55 -32.22
CA ILE A 10 7.32 -17.08 -30.99
C ILE A 10 6.30 -16.38 -30.11
N VAL A 11 6.20 -16.83 -28.85
CA VAL A 11 5.34 -16.21 -27.84
C VAL A 11 6.23 -15.57 -26.79
N GLU A 12 6.17 -14.25 -26.71
CA GLU A 12 6.89 -13.46 -25.72
C GLU A 12 5.96 -13.08 -24.55
N LEU A 13 6.32 -13.48 -23.35
CA LEU A 13 5.56 -13.23 -22.12
C LEU A 13 6.23 -12.12 -21.30
N MET A 14 5.93 -10.87 -21.61
CA MET A 14 6.55 -9.69 -21.00
C MET A 14 5.49 -8.68 -20.46
N GLY A 15 4.43 -9.18 -19.84
CA GLY A 15 3.35 -8.35 -19.31
C GLY A 15 2.74 -7.44 -20.41
N LYS A 16 2.78 -6.12 -20.24
CA LYS A 16 2.24 -5.16 -21.22
C LYS A 16 2.94 -5.24 -22.59
N ARG A 17 4.16 -5.76 -22.63
CA ARG A 17 4.97 -5.92 -23.86
C ARG A 17 4.87 -7.30 -24.46
N SER A 18 4.04 -8.20 -23.94
CA SER A 18 3.81 -9.52 -24.53
C SER A 18 3.38 -9.41 -25.98
N ASN A 19 3.89 -10.33 -26.81
CA ASN A 19 3.62 -10.36 -28.25
C ASN A 19 3.59 -11.82 -28.76
N ILE A 20 2.96 -12.04 -29.90
CA ILE A 20 3.06 -13.28 -30.66
C ILE A 20 3.60 -12.89 -32.02
N ILE A 21 4.69 -13.55 -32.43
CA ILE A 21 5.45 -13.21 -33.62
C ILE A 21 5.56 -14.44 -34.48
N PHE A 22 5.24 -14.32 -35.76
CA PHE A 22 5.32 -15.40 -36.74
C PHE A 22 6.48 -15.15 -37.68
N CYS A 23 7.43 -16.11 -37.77
CA CYS A 23 8.65 -16.01 -38.55
C CYS A 23 8.75 -17.09 -39.62
N ASP A 24 9.49 -16.79 -40.68
CA ASP A 24 9.92 -17.78 -41.65
C ASP A 24 11.11 -18.63 -41.15
N ALA A 25 11.58 -19.58 -41.99
CA ALA A 25 12.70 -20.45 -41.67
C ALA A 25 14.02 -19.71 -41.40
N ASN A 26 14.17 -18.47 -41.88
CA ASN A 26 15.35 -17.63 -41.71
C ASN A 26 15.25 -16.68 -40.54
N GLY A 27 14.18 -16.79 -39.70
CA GLY A 27 13.93 -15.89 -38.61
C GLY A 27 13.41 -14.49 -39.02
N ARG A 28 12.98 -14.32 -40.29
CA ARG A 28 12.32 -13.09 -40.72
C ARG A 28 10.88 -13.07 -40.26
N ILE A 29 10.48 -11.97 -39.68
CA ILE A 29 9.11 -11.74 -39.19
C ILE A 29 8.17 -11.66 -40.39
N ILE A 30 7.22 -12.58 -40.46
CA ILE A 30 6.13 -12.55 -41.44
C ILE A 30 5.04 -11.59 -40.92
N ASP A 31 4.68 -11.77 -39.65
CA ASP A 31 3.70 -10.88 -38.99
C ASP A 31 3.80 -10.99 -37.45
N SER A 32 3.12 -10.09 -36.74
CA SER A 32 3.04 -10.09 -35.27
C SER A 32 1.75 -9.42 -34.80
N ILE A 33 1.25 -9.82 -33.61
CA ILE A 33 0.03 -9.20 -33.05
C ILE A 33 0.25 -7.71 -32.73
N LYS A 34 1.47 -7.37 -32.24
CA LYS A 34 1.84 -5.98 -31.98
C LYS A 34 3.02 -5.60 -32.86
N HIS A 35 2.80 -4.68 -33.78
CA HIS A 35 3.86 -4.05 -34.56
C HIS A 35 4.59 -3.02 -33.70
N VAL A 36 5.89 -3.20 -33.52
CA VAL A 36 6.75 -2.28 -32.73
C VAL A 36 7.73 -1.61 -33.68
N SER A 37 7.56 -0.32 -33.91
CA SER A 37 8.46 0.48 -34.73
C SER A 37 9.60 1.11 -33.91
N ALA A 38 10.62 1.63 -34.57
CA ALA A 38 11.74 2.37 -33.94
C ALA A 38 11.25 3.57 -33.10
N ALA A 39 10.13 4.18 -33.46
CA ALA A 39 9.54 5.27 -32.66
C ALA A 39 8.91 4.76 -31.34
N MET A 40 8.51 3.50 -31.27
CA MET A 40 7.89 2.89 -30.08
C MET A 40 8.91 2.21 -29.16
N SER A 41 10.04 1.77 -29.69
CA SER A 41 11.09 1.09 -28.94
C SER A 41 12.46 1.39 -29.52
N SER A 42 13.36 1.87 -28.68
CA SER A 42 14.77 2.06 -29.02
C SER A 42 15.59 0.75 -29.02
N LEU A 43 15.04 -0.33 -28.46
CA LEU A 43 15.76 -1.59 -28.30
C LEU A 43 15.68 -2.47 -29.55
N ARG A 44 14.49 -2.56 -30.17
CA ARG A 44 14.28 -3.37 -31.37
C ARG A 44 12.98 -3.03 -32.07
N GLU A 45 12.93 -3.35 -33.35
CA GLU A 45 11.73 -3.30 -34.16
C GLU A 45 11.10 -4.70 -34.27
N VAL A 46 9.77 -4.77 -34.24
CA VAL A 46 8.99 -5.99 -34.53
C VAL A 46 8.01 -5.63 -35.63
N LEU A 47 8.48 -5.72 -36.87
CA LEU A 47 7.73 -5.39 -38.07
C LEU A 47 7.91 -6.47 -39.15
N PRO A 48 6.92 -6.71 -40.01
CA PRO A 48 7.07 -7.60 -41.15
C PRO A 48 8.33 -7.31 -41.98
N GLY A 49 9.05 -8.37 -42.35
CA GLY A 49 10.30 -8.27 -43.11
C GLY A 49 11.56 -8.01 -42.28
N ARG A 50 11.46 -7.66 -41.01
CA ARG A 50 12.60 -7.53 -40.08
C ARG A 50 13.03 -8.88 -39.57
N THR A 51 14.32 -9.03 -39.24
CA THR A 51 14.82 -10.23 -38.55
C THR A 51 14.44 -10.18 -37.09
N TYR A 52 13.89 -11.27 -36.57
CA TYR A 52 13.59 -11.42 -35.16
C TYR A 52 14.89 -11.44 -34.34
N CYS A 53 14.90 -10.67 -33.24
CA CYS A 53 15.94 -10.74 -32.24
C CYS A 53 15.31 -10.80 -30.84
N ILE A 54 15.92 -11.57 -29.96
CA ILE A 54 15.55 -11.61 -28.55
C ILE A 54 15.91 -10.26 -27.95
N PRO A 55 15.00 -9.60 -27.21
CA PRO A 55 15.34 -8.32 -26.58
C PRO A 55 16.41 -8.53 -25.51
N ALA A 56 17.50 -7.78 -25.62
CA ALA A 56 18.52 -7.66 -24.57
C ALA A 56 17.94 -6.88 -23.38
N THR A 57 17.17 -7.54 -22.53
CA THR A 57 16.45 -6.84 -21.44
C THR A 57 17.18 -6.85 -20.12
N GLN A 58 18.27 -7.60 -19.97
CA GLN A 58 18.94 -7.81 -18.67
C GLN A 58 20.46 -8.08 -18.79
N ASP A 59 21.11 -7.59 -19.83
CA ASP A 59 22.55 -7.86 -20.07
C ASP A 59 23.45 -7.33 -18.94
N ASP A 60 22.94 -6.39 -18.10
CA ASP A 60 23.68 -5.81 -16.99
C ASP A 60 23.43 -6.51 -15.64
N ARG A 61 22.63 -7.57 -15.61
CA ARG A 61 22.32 -8.30 -14.38
C ARG A 61 23.07 -9.61 -14.27
N LEU A 62 23.60 -9.87 -13.08
CA LEU A 62 24.32 -11.10 -12.80
C LEU A 62 23.36 -12.26 -12.51
N ASN A 63 23.83 -13.49 -12.82
CA ASN A 63 23.16 -14.70 -12.38
C ASN A 63 23.34 -14.88 -10.87
N PRO A 64 22.28 -14.78 -10.03
CA PRO A 64 22.42 -14.81 -8.58
C PRO A 64 22.94 -16.15 -8.05
N LEU A 65 22.82 -17.23 -8.83
CA LEU A 65 23.26 -18.57 -8.44
C LEU A 65 24.78 -18.77 -8.58
N GLU A 66 25.46 -17.88 -9.30
CA GLU A 66 26.92 -17.97 -9.56
C GLU A 66 27.71 -16.85 -8.86
N VAL A 67 27.02 -16.02 -8.08
CA VAL A 67 27.63 -14.85 -7.45
C VAL A 67 28.50 -15.23 -6.27
N THR A 68 29.78 -14.79 -6.30
CA THR A 68 30.68 -14.85 -5.16
C THR A 68 30.49 -13.63 -4.25
N GLU A 69 31.03 -13.70 -3.03
CA GLU A 69 31.01 -12.56 -2.09
C GLU A 69 31.61 -11.30 -2.73
N GLU A 70 32.74 -11.43 -3.41
CA GLU A 70 33.44 -10.32 -4.08
C GLU A 70 32.57 -9.69 -5.16
N THR A 71 31.99 -10.51 -6.05
CA THR A 71 31.10 -10.01 -7.13
C THR A 71 29.81 -9.41 -6.60
N PHE A 72 29.30 -9.91 -5.47
CA PHE A 72 28.12 -9.33 -4.80
C PHE A 72 28.42 -7.90 -4.32
N PHE A 73 29.57 -7.71 -3.65
CA PHE A 73 29.95 -6.38 -3.19
C PHE A 73 30.25 -5.42 -4.33
N ASP A 74 30.86 -5.89 -5.38
CA ASP A 74 31.21 -5.06 -6.54
C ASP A 74 30.01 -4.64 -7.37
N SER A 75 29.01 -5.48 -7.48
CA SER A 75 27.85 -5.22 -8.34
C SER A 75 26.67 -4.57 -7.63
N ALA A 76 26.31 -5.04 -6.44
CA ALA A 76 25.14 -4.56 -5.73
C ALA A 76 25.49 -3.46 -4.72
N MET A 77 26.61 -3.59 -3.99
CA MET A 77 26.91 -2.73 -2.85
C MET A 77 27.59 -1.40 -3.21
N LYS A 78 27.88 -1.15 -4.48
CA LYS A 78 28.46 0.13 -4.97
C LYS A 78 27.42 1.07 -5.60
N LYS A 79 26.17 0.65 -5.74
CA LYS A 79 25.11 1.46 -6.35
C LYS A 79 24.56 2.47 -5.34
N PRO A 80 24.37 3.75 -5.69
CA PRO A 80 23.73 4.74 -4.82
C PRO A 80 22.19 4.56 -4.81
N LEU A 81 21.73 3.42 -4.32
CA LEU A 81 20.33 3.01 -4.31
C LEU A 81 19.95 2.48 -2.92
N PRO A 82 18.65 2.44 -2.58
CA PRO A 82 18.16 1.66 -1.46
C PRO A 82 18.57 0.19 -1.57
N ILE A 83 18.82 -0.46 -0.44
CA ILE A 83 19.38 -1.81 -0.38
C ILE A 83 18.57 -2.83 -1.18
N ALA A 84 17.27 -2.92 -0.94
CA ALA A 84 16.39 -3.83 -1.68
C ALA A 84 16.43 -3.54 -3.19
N LYS A 85 16.44 -2.25 -3.57
CA LYS A 85 16.50 -1.84 -4.98
C LYS A 85 17.84 -2.22 -5.63
N ALA A 86 18.94 -2.07 -4.92
CA ALA A 86 20.25 -2.49 -5.39
C ALA A 86 20.29 -4.01 -5.67
N LEU A 87 19.68 -4.83 -4.80
CA LEU A 87 19.58 -6.27 -4.99
C LEU A 87 18.79 -6.63 -6.26
N TYR A 88 17.52 -6.22 -6.37
CA TYR A 88 16.69 -6.65 -7.51
C TYR A 88 17.07 -6.00 -8.84
N THR A 89 17.88 -4.94 -8.83
CA THR A 89 18.44 -4.36 -10.08
C THR A 89 19.78 -4.95 -10.49
N SER A 90 20.48 -5.64 -9.58
CA SER A 90 21.79 -6.24 -9.85
C SER A 90 21.71 -7.71 -10.26
N PHE A 91 20.69 -8.42 -9.83
CA PHE A 91 20.57 -9.86 -10.04
C PHE A 91 19.35 -10.24 -10.85
N THR A 92 19.54 -11.17 -11.81
CA THR A 92 18.45 -11.72 -12.62
C THR A 92 17.54 -12.60 -11.75
N GLY A 93 16.22 -12.50 -11.93
CA GLY A 93 15.26 -13.34 -11.21
C GLY A 93 14.96 -12.90 -9.78
N VAL A 94 15.74 -12.00 -9.19
CA VAL A 94 15.45 -11.43 -7.89
C VAL A 94 14.38 -10.34 -8.03
N SER A 95 13.18 -10.61 -7.49
CA SER A 95 12.07 -9.66 -7.47
C SER A 95 12.19 -8.68 -6.29
N PRO A 96 11.46 -7.54 -6.29
CA PRO A 96 11.38 -6.69 -5.11
C PRO A 96 10.94 -7.42 -3.84
N LEU A 97 9.99 -8.36 -3.95
CA LEU A 97 9.53 -9.19 -2.83
C LEU A 97 10.67 -10.02 -2.24
N VAL A 98 11.43 -10.72 -3.11
CA VAL A 98 12.58 -11.54 -2.68
C VAL A 98 13.68 -10.66 -2.08
N ALA A 99 13.94 -9.48 -2.63
CA ALA A 99 14.93 -8.55 -2.11
C ALA A 99 14.54 -8.03 -0.70
N ASN A 100 13.26 -7.71 -0.49
CA ASN A 100 12.76 -7.31 0.83
C ASN A 100 12.85 -8.46 1.84
N GLU A 101 12.49 -9.66 1.45
CA GLU A 101 12.63 -10.85 2.32
C GLU A 101 14.09 -11.09 2.72
N ILE A 102 15.05 -10.94 1.80
CA ILE A 102 16.49 -11.03 2.12
C ILE A 102 16.90 -9.95 3.13
N CYS A 103 16.45 -8.71 2.93
CA CYS A 103 16.70 -7.62 3.87
C CYS A 103 16.08 -7.90 5.24
N HIS A 104 14.84 -8.38 5.26
CA HIS A 104 14.13 -8.73 6.49
C HIS A 104 14.85 -9.84 7.28
N ARG A 105 15.26 -10.92 6.62
CA ARG A 105 16.06 -12.02 7.23
C ARG A 105 17.39 -11.53 7.80
N ALA A 106 17.98 -10.53 7.15
CA ALA A 106 19.19 -9.88 7.65
C ALA A 106 18.93 -8.83 8.75
N SER A 107 17.67 -8.62 9.16
CA SER A 107 17.24 -7.56 10.09
C SER A 107 17.68 -6.16 9.64
N ILE A 108 17.60 -5.91 8.32
CA ILE A 108 17.98 -4.65 7.68
C ILE A 108 16.75 -4.07 7.01
N ASP A 109 16.52 -2.77 7.19
CA ASP A 109 15.49 -2.04 6.43
C ASP A 109 15.93 -1.89 4.97
N GLY A 110 15.17 -2.48 4.04
CA GLY A 110 15.47 -2.47 2.59
C GLY A 110 15.42 -1.09 1.94
N ASP A 111 14.75 -0.13 2.56
CA ASP A 111 14.64 1.26 2.08
C ASP A 111 15.84 2.13 2.50
N MET A 112 16.69 1.66 3.41
CA MET A 112 17.90 2.36 3.81
C MET A 112 18.91 2.46 2.65
N SER A 113 19.77 3.50 2.72
CA SER A 113 20.90 3.64 1.80
C SER A 113 22.00 2.61 2.11
N LEU A 114 22.63 2.08 1.07
CA LEU A 114 23.78 1.17 1.17
C LEU A 114 24.96 1.77 1.94
N ASP A 115 25.14 3.08 1.90
CA ASP A 115 26.23 3.79 2.58
C ASP A 115 26.06 3.79 4.10
N SER A 116 24.84 3.56 4.60
CA SER A 116 24.56 3.49 6.04
C SER A 116 24.91 2.14 6.66
N LEU A 117 25.20 1.11 5.84
CA LEU A 117 25.54 -0.22 6.33
C LEU A 117 27.00 -0.33 6.75
N THR A 118 27.22 -0.90 7.95
CA THR A 118 28.54 -1.32 8.39
C THR A 118 29.07 -2.48 7.55
N PRO A 119 30.40 -2.70 7.47
CA PRO A 119 30.96 -3.84 6.76
C PRO A 119 30.40 -5.19 7.21
N ASP A 120 30.15 -5.37 8.51
CA ASP A 120 29.59 -6.60 9.06
C ASP A 120 28.12 -6.78 8.64
N ALA A 121 27.32 -5.71 8.63
CA ALA A 121 25.95 -5.75 8.14
C ALA A 121 25.88 -6.12 6.65
N LYS A 122 26.82 -5.62 5.84
CA LYS A 122 26.93 -6.00 4.41
C LYS A 122 27.25 -7.48 4.23
N LYS A 123 28.15 -8.03 5.04
CA LYS A 123 28.46 -9.47 5.04
C LYS A 123 27.26 -10.30 5.48
N HIS A 124 26.56 -9.86 6.50
CA HIS A 124 25.37 -10.53 6.99
C HIS A 124 24.26 -10.55 5.92
N LEU A 125 24.07 -9.46 5.19
CA LEU A 125 23.17 -9.38 4.04
C LEU A 125 23.56 -10.37 2.93
N TYR A 126 24.87 -10.45 2.61
CA TYR A 126 25.37 -11.41 1.66
C TYR A 126 25.09 -12.88 2.07
N HIS A 127 25.31 -13.23 3.33
CA HIS A 127 25.02 -14.57 3.82
C HIS A 127 23.53 -14.94 3.68
N ASN A 128 22.62 -14.03 4.02
CA ASN A 128 21.18 -14.27 3.84
C ASN A 128 20.79 -14.39 2.35
N PHE A 129 21.41 -13.59 1.48
CA PHE A 129 21.27 -13.75 0.04
C PHE A 129 21.79 -15.13 -0.43
N ALA A 130 22.99 -15.51 -0.03
CA ALA A 130 23.62 -16.78 -0.44
C ALA A 130 22.80 -18.00 0.03
N TRP A 131 22.28 -17.98 1.28
CA TRP A 131 21.41 -19.05 1.79
C TRP A 131 20.14 -19.21 0.97
N LEU A 132 19.48 -18.11 0.61
CA LEU A 132 18.29 -18.18 -0.24
C LEU A 132 18.64 -18.71 -1.64
N MET A 133 19.79 -18.32 -2.20
CA MET A 133 20.23 -18.85 -3.50
C MET A 133 20.63 -20.32 -3.42
N GLU A 134 21.11 -20.81 -2.31
CA GLU A 134 21.38 -22.22 -2.06
C GLU A 134 20.09 -23.04 -2.01
N ASP A 135 19.02 -22.51 -1.37
CA ASP A 135 17.68 -23.12 -1.40
C ASP A 135 17.14 -23.26 -2.83
N VAL A 136 17.42 -22.27 -3.70
CA VAL A 136 17.05 -22.35 -5.13
C VAL A 136 17.83 -23.46 -5.84
N LYS A 137 19.16 -23.56 -5.63
CA LYS A 137 20.01 -24.58 -6.25
C LYS A 137 19.60 -25.99 -5.84
N GLU A 138 19.26 -26.17 -4.57
CA GLU A 138 18.86 -27.47 -4.02
C GLU A 138 17.37 -27.76 -4.18
N HIS A 139 16.63 -26.87 -4.85
CA HIS A 139 15.18 -27.01 -5.07
C HIS A 139 14.37 -27.12 -3.77
N ARG A 140 14.84 -26.47 -2.69
CA ARG A 140 14.11 -26.39 -1.41
C ARG A 140 13.09 -25.27 -1.49
N TYR A 141 11.85 -25.60 -1.78
CA TYR A 141 10.79 -24.64 -1.93
C TYR A 141 9.67 -24.88 -0.91
N GLU A 142 9.11 -23.78 -0.41
CA GLU A 142 7.94 -23.75 0.46
C GLU A 142 6.82 -22.90 -0.19
N PRO A 143 6.13 -23.42 -1.24
CA PRO A 143 5.12 -22.65 -1.94
C PRO A 143 3.99 -22.22 -0.99
N ASN A 144 3.70 -20.92 -0.96
CA ASN A 144 2.73 -20.37 -0.03
C ASN A 144 1.98 -19.16 -0.58
N ILE A 145 0.83 -18.88 0.05
CA ILE A 145 0.03 -17.67 -0.16
C ILE A 145 -0.10 -16.94 1.18
N ILE A 146 0.17 -15.66 1.18
CA ILE A 146 -0.09 -14.75 2.31
C ILE A 146 -1.46 -14.14 2.11
N THR A 147 -2.31 -14.24 3.14
CA THR A 147 -3.64 -13.61 3.15
C THR A 147 -3.76 -12.64 4.31
N ARG A 148 -4.54 -11.58 4.11
CA ARG A 148 -4.98 -10.64 5.14
C ARG A 148 -6.50 -10.51 5.05
N ASP A 149 -7.22 -10.74 6.14
CA ASP A 149 -8.70 -10.74 6.14
C ASP A 149 -9.30 -11.65 5.05
N ARG A 150 -8.67 -12.82 4.82
CA ARG A 150 -9.00 -13.80 3.76
C ARG A 150 -8.72 -13.32 2.33
N GLU A 151 -8.26 -12.09 2.12
CA GLU A 151 -7.86 -11.61 0.80
C GLU A 151 -6.41 -11.99 0.51
N PRO A 152 -6.10 -12.63 -0.63
CA PRO A 152 -4.73 -12.95 -0.99
C PRO A 152 -3.95 -11.65 -1.29
N VAL A 153 -2.88 -11.44 -0.54
CA VAL A 153 -2.02 -10.25 -0.65
C VAL A 153 -0.80 -10.55 -1.50
N GLU A 154 -0.11 -11.66 -1.20
CA GLU A 154 1.15 -12.02 -1.84
C GLU A 154 1.27 -13.54 -1.95
N PHE A 155 2.18 -14.01 -2.81
CA PHE A 155 2.54 -15.43 -2.91
C PHE A 155 4.03 -15.59 -3.19
N SER A 156 4.59 -16.72 -2.78
CA SER A 156 6.01 -17.01 -2.98
C SER A 156 6.27 -18.52 -3.10
N CYS A 157 7.42 -18.87 -3.67
CA CYS A 157 8.00 -20.22 -3.57
C CYS A 157 8.92 -20.37 -2.34
N PHE A 158 9.14 -19.31 -1.56
CA PHE A 158 9.89 -19.30 -0.32
C PHE A 158 9.00 -18.84 0.82
N ARG A 159 9.34 -19.24 2.04
CA ARG A 159 8.70 -18.71 3.23
C ARG A 159 8.97 -17.21 3.35
N LEU A 160 7.91 -16.42 3.47
CA LEU A 160 7.99 -14.96 3.64
C LEU A 160 7.93 -14.62 5.13
N THR A 161 9.09 -14.51 5.76
CA THR A 161 9.22 -14.24 7.20
C THR A 161 8.84 -12.79 7.56
N GLU A 162 8.92 -11.88 6.58
CA GLU A 162 8.46 -10.49 6.73
C GLU A 162 6.98 -10.39 7.16
N TYR A 163 6.14 -11.35 6.75
CA TYR A 163 4.70 -11.35 7.03
C TYR A 163 4.30 -12.14 8.27
N VAL A 164 5.00 -13.24 8.57
CA VAL A 164 4.57 -14.20 9.60
C VAL A 164 5.63 -14.50 10.67
N GLY A 165 6.74 -13.79 10.62
CA GLY A 165 7.85 -14.03 11.56
C GLY A 165 8.65 -15.30 11.26
N SER A 166 9.76 -15.45 12.01
CA SER A 166 10.72 -16.55 11.86
C SER A 166 10.47 -17.74 12.78
N ASP A 167 9.37 -17.74 13.56
CA ASP A 167 9.14 -18.81 14.53
C ASP A 167 9.10 -20.17 13.87
N ASP A 168 10.01 -21.04 14.30
CA ASP A 168 10.17 -22.44 13.86
C ASP A 168 9.04 -23.39 14.30
N ALA A 169 7.90 -22.87 14.71
CA ALA A 169 6.70 -23.64 14.98
C ALA A 169 6.05 -24.14 13.67
N ALA A 170 6.82 -24.91 12.93
CA ALA A 170 6.42 -25.58 11.71
C ALA A 170 5.64 -26.84 12.01
N GLU A 171 4.37 -26.74 12.43
CA GLU A 171 3.43 -27.89 12.31
C GLU A 171 1.97 -27.47 12.26
N ALA A 172 1.66 -26.19 12.08
CA ALA A 172 0.29 -25.79 11.80
C ALA A 172 0.14 -25.45 10.31
N THR A 173 -0.78 -26.12 9.66
CA THR A 173 -1.20 -25.89 8.26
C THR A 173 -1.65 -24.44 7.97
N ASN A 174 -1.72 -23.60 9.00
CA ASN A 174 -2.01 -22.16 8.94
C ASN A 174 -1.22 -21.46 10.05
N SER A 175 -0.09 -20.84 9.73
CA SER A 175 0.65 -19.97 10.67
C SER A 175 0.00 -18.58 10.68
N THR A 176 -0.41 -18.12 11.86
CA THR A 176 -0.94 -16.78 12.06
C THR A 176 0.17 -15.91 12.66
N GLY A 177 0.66 -14.94 11.92
CA GLY A 177 1.64 -13.96 12.41
C GLY A 177 1.03 -12.58 12.51
N ALA A 178 1.31 -11.85 13.59
CA ALA A 178 0.97 -10.44 13.68
C ALA A 178 2.09 -9.62 13.03
N ALA A 179 1.78 -8.88 11.97
CA ALA A 179 2.71 -7.89 11.42
C ALA A 179 2.93 -6.74 12.41
N ALA A 180 4.05 -6.06 12.31
CA ALA A 180 4.41 -4.88 13.12
C ALA A 180 3.32 -3.79 13.13
N ASN A 181 2.36 -3.82 12.20
CA ASN A 181 1.27 -2.86 12.04
C ASN A 181 -0.09 -3.36 12.59
N GLY A 182 -0.15 -4.43 13.38
CA GLY A 182 -1.38 -4.94 13.98
C GLY A 182 -2.35 -5.63 13.01
N SER A 183 -1.98 -5.85 11.75
CA SER A 183 -2.74 -6.63 10.78
C SER A 183 -2.40 -8.11 10.93
N GLU A 184 -3.41 -8.96 11.05
CA GLU A 184 -3.24 -10.41 11.13
C GLU A 184 -3.03 -10.97 9.73
N TYR A 185 -1.78 -11.40 9.43
CA TYR A 185 -1.47 -12.15 8.21
C TYR A 185 -1.50 -13.65 8.50
N THR A 186 -2.01 -14.42 7.55
CA THR A 186 -1.97 -15.87 7.60
C THR A 186 -1.22 -16.41 6.39
N MET A 187 -0.38 -17.44 6.60
CA MET A 187 0.33 -18.14 5.55
C MET A 187 -0.31 -19.49 5.32
N GLN A 188 -0.64 -19.80 4.07
CA GLN A 188 -1.15 -21.09 3.65
C GLN A 188 -0.13 -21.78 2.74
N HIS A 189 0.29 -22.99 3.08
CA HIS A 189 1.24 -23.78 2.32
C HIS A 189 0.57 -24.65 1.25
N PHE A 190 1.29 -24.89 0.17
CA PHE A 190 0.85 -25.69 -0.98
C PHE A 190 1.92 -26.69 -1.39
N SER A 191 1.50 -27.75 -2.06
CA SER A 191 2.40 -28.79 -2.56
C SER A 191 3.22 -28.35 -3.78
N SER A 192 2.79 -27.29 -4.49
CA SER A 192 3.49 -26.80 -5.68
C SER A 192 3.17 -25.33 -5.94
N ILE A 193 4.08 -24.64 -6.63
CA ILE A 193 3.87 -23.26 -7.06
C ILE A 193 2.72 -23.16 -8.08
N SER A 194 2.45 -24.19 -8.85
CA SER A 194 1.31 -24.22 -9.78
C SER A 194 -0.01 -24.16 -9.04
N ALA A 195 -0.15 -24.90 -7.93
CA ALA A 195 -1.33 -24.85 -7.08
C ALA A 195 -1.48 -23.46 -6.40
N VAL A 196 -0.36 -22.86 -5.98
CA VAL A 196 -0.33 -21.47 -5.47
C VAL A 196 -0.87 -20.49 -6.50
N LEU A 197 -0.36 -20.54 -7.73
CA LEU A 197 -0.76 -19.63 -8.80
C LEU A 197 -2.25 -19.79 -9.14
N GLU A 198 -2.73 -21.02 -9.26
CA GLU A 198 -4.15 -21.29 -9.52
C GLU A 198 -5.03 -20.69 -8.41
N GLN A 199 -4.74 -21.01 -7.16
CA GLN A 199 -5.53 -20.55 -6.01
C GLN A 199 -5.45 -19.02 -5.84
N TYR A 200 -4.26 -18.45 -5.93
CA TYR A 200 -4.03 -17.02 -5.77
C TYR A 200 -4.83 -16.20 -6.80
N TYR A 201 -4.69 -16.53 -8.08
CA TYR A 201 -5.36 -15.79 -9.14
C TYR A 201 -6.87 -16.04 -9.18
N ALA A 202 -7.33 -17.26 -8.87
CA ALA A 202 -8.76 -17.54 -8.73
C ALA A 202 -9.38 -16.67 -7.62
N SER A 203 -8.78 -16.67 -6.44
CA SER A 203 -9.24 -15.87 -5.30
C SER A 203 -9.18 -14.36 -5.61
N ARG A 204 -8.07 -13.87 -6.13
CA ARG A 204 -7.90 -12.46 -6.50
C ARG A 204 -8.91 -11.98 -7.53
N ASN A 205 -9.24 -12.82 -8.51
CA ASN A 205 -10.27 -12.51 -9.50
C ASN A 205 -11.66 -12.34 -8.86
N VAL A 206 -12.00 -13.18 -7.88
CA VAL A 206 -13.26 -13.05 -7.12
C VAL A 206 -13.30 -11.72 -6.37
N TYR A 207 -12.25 -11.39 -5.60
CA TYR A 207 -12.18 -10.12 -4.88
C TYR A 207 -12.21 -8.89 -5.81
N THR A 208 -11.51 -8.96 -6.94
CA THR A 208 -11.53 -7.88 -7.94
C THR A 208 -12.94 -7.66 -8.51
N ARG A 209 -13.65 -8.76 -8.84
CA ARG A 209 -15.03 -8.68 -9.33
C ARG A 209 -15.98 -8.12 -8.26
N ILE A 210 -15.84 -8.54 -7.01
CA ILE A 210 -16.63 -8.01 -5.90
C ILE A 210 -16.37 -6.52 -5.74
N ARG A 211 -15.10 -6.08 -5.74
CA ARG A 211 -14.74 -4.65 -5.67
C ARG A 211 -15.37 -3.86 -6.82
N GLN A 212 -15.22 -4.31 -8.05
CA GLN A 212 -15.79 -3.64 -9.24
C GLN A 212 -17.30 -3.51 -9.15
N LYS A 213 -18.02 -4.60 -8.80
CA LYS A 213 -19.47 -4.59 -8.67
C LYS A 213 -19.97 -3.77 -7.47
N SER A 214 -19.16 -3.62 -6.42
CA SER A 214 -19.54 -2.89 -5.21
C SER A 214 -19.19 -1.40 -5.22
N VAL A 215 -18.53 -0.89 -6.26
CA VAL A 215 -18.11 0.53 -6.35
C VAL A 215 -19.29 1.48 -6.17
N ASP A 216 -20.38 1.25 -6.87
CA ASP A 216 -21.56 2.13 -6.81
C ASP A 216 -22.22 2.07 -5.43
N LEU A 217 -22.37 0.87 -4.85
CA LEU A 217 -22.92 0.70 -3.51
C LEU A 217 -22.05 1.41 -2.46
N ARG A 218 -20.73 1.27 -2.53
CA ARG A 218 -19.79 1.96 -1.63
C ARG A 218 -19.92 3.46 -1.76
N ARG A 219 -20.03 4.00 -2.98
CA ARG A 219 -20.22 5.43 -3.23
C ARG A 219 -21.53 5.94 -2.61
N ILE A 220 -22.64 5.20 -2.76
CA ILE A 220 -23.94 5.54 -2.18
C ILE A 220 -23.83 5.58 -0.65
N VAL A 221 -23.27 4.53 -0.04
CA VAL A 221 -23.10 4.43 1.42
C VAL A 221 -22.19 5.54 1.95
N ALA A 222 -21.05 5.79 1.31
CA ALA A 222 -20.13 6.86 1.70
C ALA A 222 -20.81 8.23 1.64
N THR A 223 -21.57 8.50 0.56
CA THR A 223 -22.32 9.76 0.42
C THR A 223 -23.39 9.91 1.50
N ALA A 224 -24.12 8.84 1.81
CA ALA A 224 -25.12 8.85 2.87
C ALA A 224 -24.48 9.08 4.25
N LEU A 225 -23.35 8.43 4.52
CA LEU A 225 -22.59 8.59 5.77
C LEU A 225 -22.10 10.04 5.93
N ASP A 226 -21.52 10.62 4.88
CA ASP A 226 -21.03 12.00 4.90
C ASP A 226 -22.18 13.00 5.15
N ARG A 227 -23.33 12.79 4.51
CA ARG A 227 -24.52 13.62 4.76
C ARG A 227 -24.99 13.51 6.21
N SER A 228 -25.03 12.29 6.76
CA SER A 228 -25.42 12.05 8.14
C SER A 228 -24.44 12.69 9.14
N ARG A 229 -23.13 12.58 8.90
CA ARG A 229 -22.10 13.23 9.73
C ARG A 229 -22.22 14.75 9.72
N LYS A 230 -22.40 15.36 8.55
CA LYS A 230 -22.60 16.81 8.42
C LYS A 230 -23.86 17.27 9.15
N LYS A 231 -24.96 16.52 9.01
CA LYS A 231 -26.21 16.81 9.71
C LYS A 231 -26.02 16.72 11.23
N TYR A 232 -25.36 15.68 11.72
CA TYR A 232 -25.06 15.49 13.13
C TYR A 232 -24.24 16.66 13.69
N GLN A 233 -23.16 17.05 13.01
CA GLN A 233 -22.32 18.19 13.43
C GLN A 233 -23.09 19.50 13.47
N LEU A 234 -24.00 19.72 12.49
CA LEU A 234 -24.84 20.90 12.47
C LEU A 234 -25.81 20.91 13.65
N GLN A 235 -26.45 19.78 13.93
CA GLN A 235 -27.38 19.63 15.07
C GLN A 235 -26.67 19.80 16.41
N GLU A 236 -25.46 19.24 16.55
CA GLU A 236 -24.64 19.43 17.77
C GLU A 236 -24.30 20.92 17.99
N LYS A 237 -23.95 21.63 16.90
CA LYS A 237 -23.71 23.08 16.97
C LYS A 237 -24.97 23.84 17.36
N GLN A 238 -26.10 23.52 16.74
CA GLN A 238 -27.39 24.13 17.06
C GLN A 238 -27.79 23.88 18.53
N LEU A 239 -27.54 22.68 19.05
CA LEU A 239 -27.80 22.37 20.46
C LEU A 239 -26.97 23.27 21.40
N LYS A 240 -25.66 23.38 21.15
CA LYS A 240 -24.77 24.28 21.91
C LYS A 240 -25.19 25.74 21.82
N ASP A 241 -25.67 26.19 20.67
CA ASP A 241 -26.17 27.54 20.48
C ASP A 241 -27.51 27.76 21.23
N THR A 242 -28.35 26.73 21.35
CA THR A 242 -29.58 26.76 22.13
C THR A 242 -29.30 26.91 23.65
N GLU A 243 -28.32 26.15 24.16
CA GLU A 243 -27.87 26.26 25.56
C GLU A 243 -27.39 27.69 25.88
N LYS A 244 -26.67 28.33 24.97
CA LYS A 244 -26.26 29.73 25.11
C LYS A 244 -27.46 30.68 25.12
N ARG A 245 -28.44 30.44 24.24
CA ARG A 245 -29.65 31.23 24.14
C ARG A 245 -30.46 31.19 25.44
N ASP A 246 -30.60 30.02 26.04
CA ASP A 246 -31.30 29.85 27.31
C ASP A 246 -30.60 30.64 28.44
N LYS A 247 -29.26 30.66 28.45
CA LYS A 247 -28.47 31.48 29.36
C LYS A 247 -28.76 32.97 29.20
N TYR A 248 -28.78 33.48 27.96
CA TYR A 248 -29.07 34.88 27.69
C TYR A 248 -30.53 35.25 28.00
N LYS A 249 -31.49 34.34 27.79
CA LYS A 249 -32.88 34.54 28.20
C LYS A 249 -32.98 34.75 29.71
N VAL A 250 -32.33 33.90 30.50
CA VAL A 250 -32.27 34.05 31.96
C VAL A 250 -31.63 35.39 32.34
N TYR A 251 -30.56 35.80 31.68
CA TYR A 251 -29.92 37.08 31.91
C TYR A 251 -30.85 38.24 31.62
N GLY A 252 -31.59 38.26 30.52
CA GLY A 252 -32.57 39.27 30.17
C GLY A 252 -33.68 39.36 31.22
N GLU A 253 -34.23 38.22 31.67
CA GLU A 253 -35.27 38.18 32.72
C GLU A 253 -34.76 38.76 34.07
N LEU A 254 -33.53 38.41 34.45
CA LEU A 254 -32.92 38.95 35.69
C LEU A 254 -32.61 40.44 35.60
N ILE A 255 -32.16 40.95 34.45
CA ILE A 255 -31.94 42.38 34.22
C ILE A 255 -33.28 43.10 34.29
N HIS A 256 -34.36 42.58 33.73
CA HIS A 256 -35.70 43.17 33.89
C HIS A 256 -36.17 43.23 35.34
N THR A 257 -35.84 42.24 36.16
CA THR A 257 -36.27 42.11 37.53
C THR A 257 -35.47 43.01 38.47
N TYR A 258 -34.14 43.04 38.32
CA TYR A 258 -33.21 43.67 39.24
C TYR A 258 -32.53 44.92 38.66
N GLY A 259 -32.77 45.28 37.41
CA GLY A 259 -32.10 46.36 36.71
C GLY A 259 -32.55 47.79 37.12
N TYR A 260 -33.61 47.97 37.93
CA TYR A 260 -34.14 49.28 38.32
C TYR A 260 -33.19 50.13 39.20
N GLY A 261 -32.18 49.49 39.80
CA GLY A 261 -31.19 50.18 40.66
C GLY A 261 -29.81 50.30 40.02
N LEU A 262 -29.67 50.01 38.75
CA LEU A 262 -28.37 50.06 38.03
C LEU A 262 -27.95 51.51 37.78
N ALA A 263 -26.71 51.87 38.16
CA ALA A 263 -26.11 53.15 37.82
C ALA A 263 -25.79 53.22 36.32
N GLU A 264 -25.89 54.43 35.73
CA GLU A 264 -25.42 54.59 34.31
C GLU A 264 -23.99 54.25 34.18
N GLY A 265 -23.69 53.41 33.14
CA GLY A 265 -22.33 52.89 32.85
C GLY A 265 -21.93 51.67 33.67
N ALA A 266 -22.82 50.95 34.31
CA ALA A 266 -22.54 49.68 34.99
C ALA A 266 -22.08 48.62 34.02
N LYS A 267 -21.00 47.91 34.37
CA LYS A 267 -20.42 46.87 33.53
C LYS A 267 -20.91 45.46 33.88
N GLU A 268 -21.48 45.29 35.06
CA GLU A 268 -22.00 44.02 35.55
C GLU A 268 -23.17 44.23 36.52
N LEU A 269 -24.06 43.26 36.55
CA LEU A 269 -25.15 43.15 37.52
C LEU A 269 -24.98 41.87 38.32
N GLU A 270 -24.90 41.97 39.65
CA GLU A 270 -25.03 40.80 40.53
C GLU A 270 -26.51 40.62 40.88
N ALA A 271 -27.07 39.47 40.52
CA ALA A 271 -28.47 39.14 40.77
C ALA A 271 -28.62 37.70 41.23
N LEU A 272 -29.62 37.48 42.09
CA LEU A 272 -30.02 36.14 42.48
C LEU A 272 -30.78 35.48 41.33
N ASN A 273 -30.21 34.39 40.79
CA ASN A 273 -30.90 33.56 39.83
C ASN A 273 -31.98 32.74 40.56
N TYR A 274 -33.23 33.10 40.41
CA TYR A 274 -34.35 32.45 41.09
C TYR A 274 -34.67 31.05 40.52
N TYR A 275 -34.04 30.64 39.39
CA TYR A 275 -34.15 29.27 38.86
C TYR A 275 -33.18 28.31 39.56
N THR A 276 -31.95 28.78 39.90
CA THR A 276 -30.92 27.94 40.54
C THR A 276 -30.67 28.30 41.99
N ASN A 277 -31.23 29.39 42.46
CA ASN A 277 -31.05 29.98 43.81
C ASN A 277 -29.58 30.34 44.11
N GLU A 278 -28.81 30.71 43.09
CA GLU A 278 -27.40 31.13 43.16
C GLU A 278 -27.23 32.57 42.72
N MET A 279 -26.27 33.27 43.35
CA MET A 279 -25.87 34.62 42.89
C MET A 279 -25.04 34.50 41.60
N ILE A 280 -25.44 35.20 40.57
CA ILE A 280 -24.73 35.22 39.28
C ILE A 280 -24.35 36.63 38.89
N LYS A 281 -23.22 36.79 38.21
CA LYS A 281 -22.76 38.01 37.58
C LYS A 281 -23.17 38.04 36.12
N ILE A 282 -23.93 39.02 35.74
CA ILE A 282 -24.43 39.25 34.39
C ILE A 282 -23.60 40.38 33.78
N PRO A 283 -22.85 40.17 32.71
CA PRO A 283 -22.13 41.22 32.02
C PRO A 283 -23.12 42.17 31.33
N LEU A 284 -22.88 43.46 31.45
CA LEU A 284 -23.68 44.52 30.84
C LEU A 284 -22.83 45.38 29.89
N ASP A 285 -23.45 45.86 28.82
CA ASP A 285 -22.85 46.92 28.01
C ASP A 285 -23.04 48.28 28.67
N PRO A 286 -21.96 48.96 29.09
CA PRO A 286 -22.03 50.22 29.78
C PRO A 286 -22.58 51.39 28.94
N MET A 287 -22.68 51.19 27.61
CA MET A 287 -23.23 52.17 26.66
C MET A 287 -24.77 52.07 26.53
N LEU A 288 -25.35 51.01 27.09
CA LEU A 288 -26.78 50.72 26.99
C LEU A 288 -27.45 50.87 28.37
N ASP A 289 -28.69 51.30 28.37
CA ASP A 289 -29.51 51.29 29.57
C ASP A 289 -29.94 49.87 29.98
N ALA A 290 -30.48 49.68 31.16
CA ALA A 290 -30.92 48.41 31.70
C ALA A 290 -31.92 47.67 30.76
N LYS A 291 -32.82 48.47 30.14
CA LYS A 291 -33.84 47.88 29.24
C LYS A 291 -33.28 47.42 27.91
N ALA A 292 -32.30 48.16 27.37
CA ALA A 292 -31.60 47.76 26.16
C ALA A 292 -30.64 46.57 26.39
N ASN A 293 -30.00 46.49 27.55
CA ASN A 293 -29.19 45.34 27.97
C ASN A 293 -30.02 44.05 28.16
N ALA A 294 -31.33 44.18 28.44
CA ALA A 294 -32.22 43.03 28.62
C ALA A 294 -32.79 42.47 27.32
N GLN A 295 -32.67 43.18 26.20
CA GLN A 295 -33.11 42.75 24.87
C GLN A 295 -32.00 41.99 24.12
#